data_06ad161ee2f24083fd4704225e7c8316
#
_entry.id   06ad161ee2f24083fd4704225e7c8316
#
_cell.length_a   1.000
_cell.length_b   1.000
_cell.length_c   1.000
_cell.angle_alpha   90.00
_cell.angle_beta   90.00
_cell.angle_gamma   90.00
#
_symmetry.space_group_name_H-M   'P 1'
#
loop_
_entity.id
_entity.type
_entity.pdbx_description
1 polymer ?
#
loop_
_entity_poly.entity_id
_entity_poly.type
_entity_poly.pdbx_seq_one_letter_code
_entity_poly.pdbx_strand_id
1 'polypeptide(L)'
;MMMDFAGRLKRLRIEKGYSQATLAKKITDAGQKLGEASIAKYENGRIYPNLQTAACMADCFGVSIDYLACGEKAAVVSVDGLTDEQINLMTELTRALRQQN
;
A
#
# COMPACT_ATOMS: atom_id res chain seq x y z
N MET A 1 9.91 12.81 -10.64
CA MET A 1 10.61 11.74 -9.92
C MET A 1 9.62 10.94 -9.11
N MET A 2 9.68 9.62 -9.18
CA MET A 2 8.74 8.78 -8.43
C MET A 2 9.14 8.71 -6.96
N MET A 3 8.15 8.84 -6.09
CA MET A 3 8.32 8.66 -4.67
C MET A 3 8.51 7.16 -4.39
N ASP A 4 9.50 6.82 -3.62
CA ASP A 4 9.74 5.43 -3.23
C ASP A 4 8.75 5.00 -2.13
N PHE A 5 8.83 3.73 -1.73
CA PHE A 5 7.96 3.18 -0.68
C PHE A 5 8.05 4.00 0.61
N ALA A 6 9.26 4.31 1.06
CA ALA A 6 9.46 5.02 2.32
C ALA A 6 8.74 6.38 2.33
N GLY A 7 8.93 7.16 1.26
CA GLY A 7 8.28 8.46 1.12
C GLY A 7 6.77 8.34 1.00
N ARG A 8 6.30 7.34 0.27
CA ARG A 8 4.86 7.13 0.09
C ARG A 8 4.19 6.72 1.40
N LEU A 9 4.82 5.85 2.18
CA LEU A 9 4.33 5.45 3.50
C LEU A 9 4.19 6.66 4.40
N LYS A 10 5.21 7.49 4.46
CA LYS A 10 5.20 8.70 5.29
C LYS A 10 4.11 9.66 4.84
N ARG A 11 3.97 9.87 3.52
CA ARG A 11 2.94 10.76 2.98
C ARG A 11 1.54 10.26 3.35
N LEU A 12 1.26 8.99 3.16
CA LEU A 12 -0.04 8.42 3.49
C LEU A 12 -0.35 8.54 4.98
N ARG A 13 0.66 8.30 5.82
CA ARG A 13 0.50 8.45 7.26
C ARG A 13 0.12 9.88 7.64
N ILE A 14 0.84 10.84 7.08
CA ILE A 14 0.60 12.26 7.36
C ILE A 14 -0.77 12.69 6.85
N GLU A 15 -1.16 12.25 5.65
CA GLU A 15 -2.47 12.55 5.08
C GLU A 15 -3.61 12.04 5.95
N LYS A 16 -3.42 10.91 6.63
CA LYS A 16 -4.41 10.37 7.56
C LYS A 16 -4.35 11.02 8.95
N GLY A 17 -3.36 11.87 9.18
CA GLY A 17 -3.20 12.52 10.48
C GLY A 17 -2.63 11.61 11.56
N TYR A 18 -1.95 10.52 11.17
CA TYR A 18 -1.40 9.57 12.13
C TYR A 18 0.04 9.93 12.49
N SER A 19 0.38 9.82 13.78
CA SER A 19 1.78 9.77 14.20
C SER A 19 2.34 8.40 13.89
N GLN A 20 3.67 8.25 13.98
CA GLN A 20 4.29 6.93 13.84
C GLN A 20 3.77 5.96 14.89
N ALA A 21 3.60 6.43 16.13
CA ALA A 21 3.07 5.61 17.21
C ALA A 21 1.62 5.19 16.95
N THR A 22 0.79 6.10 16.44
CA THR A 22 -0.60 5.80 16.11
C THR A 22 -0.70 4.75 15.00
N LEU A 23 0.11 4.89 13.96
CA LEU A 23 0.13 3.91 12.88
C LEU A 23 0.56 2.54 13.39
N ALA A 24 1.63 2.49 14.21
CA ALA A 24 2.10 1.24 14.79
C ALA A 24 1.00 0.56 15.61
N LYS A 25 0.25 1.35 16.39
CA LYS A 25 -0.86 0.81 17.18
C LYS A 25 -1.98 0.26 16.30
N LYS A 26 -2.35 0.96 15.24
CA LYS A 26 -3.40 0.50 14.32
C LYS A 26 -3.01 -0.81 13.64
N ILE A 27 -1.77 -0.93 13.22
CA ILE A 27 -1.26 -2.15 12.60
C ILE A 27 -1.24 -3.30 13.60
N THR A 28 -0.80 -3.04 14.83
CA THR A 28 -0.79 -4.05 15.90
C THR A 28 -2.21 -4.51 16.22
N ASP A 29 -3.15 -3.58 16.33
CA ASP A 29 -4.57 -3.89 16.60
C ASP A 29 -5.20 -4.71 15.46
N ALA A 30 -4.68 -4.55 14.25
CA ALA A 30 -5.15 -5.31 13.09
C ALA A 30 -4.49 -6.69 12.96
N GLY A 31 -3.59 -7.06 13.87
CA GLY A 31 -3.03 -8.39 13.94
C GLY A 31 -1.54 -8.52 13.63
N GLN A 32 -0.87 -7.43 13.27
CA GLN A 32 0.56 -7.45 12.95
C GLN A 32 1.33 -6.67 14.02
N LYS A 33 1.97 -7.38 14.92
CA LYS A 33 2.73 -6.76 16.00
C LYS A 33 3.85 -5.88 15.43
N LEU A 34 3.77 -4.57 15.68
CA LEU A 34 4.68 -3.60 15.11
C LEU A 34 4.87 -2.44 16.06
N GLY A 35 6.12 -2.04 16.26
CA GLY A 35 6.44 -0.90 17.11
C GLY A 35 6.69 0.37 16.31
N GLU A 36 6.66 1.50 17.01
CA GLU A 36 6.95 2.80 16.42
C GLU A 36 8.33 2.85 15.76
N ALA A 37 9.34 2.22 16.36
CA ALA A 37 10.69 2.17 15.82
C ALA A 37 10.74 1.49 14.45
N SER A 38 9.90 0.48 14.23
CA SER A 38 9.81 -0.18 12.93
C SER A 38 9.22 0.74 11.87
N ILE A 39 8.19 1.51 12.23
CA ILE A 39 7.61 2.51 11.30
C ILE A 39 8.69 3.52 10.89
N ALA A 40 9.48 4.00 11.85
CA ALA A 40 10.56 4.94 11.56
C ALA A 40 11.59 4.35 10.59
N LYS A 41 11.94 3.08 10.77
CA LYS A 41 12.89 2.40 9.87
C LYS A 41 12.32 2.22 8.47
N TYR A 42 11.04 1.93 8.35
CA TYR A 42 10.37 1.85 7.05
C TYR A 42 10.38 3.21 6.36
N GLU A 43 10.10 4.27 7.10
CA GLU A 43 10.01 5.62 6.54
C GLU A 43 11.36 6.22 6.17
N ASN A 44 12.45 5.72 6.75
CA ASN A 44 13.79 6.18 6.37
C ASN A 44 14.50 5.25 5.36
N GLY A 45 13.79 4.23 4.88
CA GLY A 45 14.29 3.34 3.84
C GLY A 45 15.29 2.29 4.31
N ARG A 46 15.44 2.10 5.61
CA ARG A 46 16.39 1.13 6.14
C ARG A 46 15.94 -0.31 5.97
N ILE A 47 14.64 -0.54 6.15
CA ILE A 47 14.06 -1.88 6.01
C ILE A 47 12.73 -1.77 5.28
N TYR A 48 12.26 -2.91 4.77
CA TYR A 48 10.93 -3.03 4.15
C TYR A 48 10.08 -3.99 4.96
N PRO A 49 8.77 -3.74 5.05
CA PRO A 49 7.88 -4.67 5.73
C PRO A 49 7.74 -5.96 4.93
N ASN A 50 7.43 -7.06 5.62
CA ASN A 50 7.04 -8.27 4.91
C ASN A 50 5.64 -8.08 4.29
N LEU A 51 5.21 -9.04 3.47
CA LEU A 51 3.96 -8.93 2.73
C LEU A 51 2.76 -8.77 3.65
N GLN A 52 2.72 -9.50 4.75
CA GLN A 52 1.58 -9.44 5.68
C GLN A 52 1.48 -8.08 6.35
N THR A 53 2.60 -7.52 6.76
CA THR A 53 2.64 -6.19 7.36
C THR A 53 2.26 -5.13 6.32
N ALA A 54 2.77 -5.26 5.10
CA ALA A 54 2.44 -4.34 4.01
C ALA A 54 0.95 -4.37 3.67
N ALA A 55 0.34 -5.56 3.66
CA ALA A 55 -1.09 -5.71 3.43
C ALA A 55 -1.90 -5.01 4.51
N CYS A 56 -1.49 -5.16 5.77
CA CYS A 56 -2.13 -4.50 6.89
C CYS A 56 -2.00 -2.97 6.80
N MET A 57 -0.82 -2.48 6.42
CA MET A 57 -0.61 -1.05 6.19
C MET A 57 -1.54 -0.52 5.10
N ALA A 58 -1.63 -1.23 3.97
CA ALA A 58 -2.48 -0.84 2.87
C ALA A 58 -3.94 -0.76 3.30
N ASP A 59 -4.40 -1.72 4.10
CA ASP A 59 -5.76 -1.69 4.65
C ASP A 59 -5.97 -0.48 5.56
N CYS A 60 -4.99 -0.17 6.41
CA CYS A 60 -5.08 0.98 7.30
C CYS A 60 -5.20 2.30 6.54
N PHE A 61 -4.59 2.38 5.36
CA PHE A 61 -4.64 3.58 4.52
C PHE A 61 -5.78 3.55 3.51
N GLY A 62 -6.46 2.42 3.35
CA GLY A 62 -7.52 2.29 2.35
C GLY A 62 -7.00 2.25 0.93
N VAL A 63 -5.79 1.74 0.72
CA VAL A 63 -5.17 1.62 -0.60
C VAL A 63 -4.80 0.17 -0.88
N SER A 64 -4.47 -0.14 -2.14
CA SER A 64 -3.99 -1.46 -2.50
C SER A 64 -2.53 -1.64 -2.10
N ILE A 65 -2.10 -2.90 -1.96
CA ILE A 65 -0.70 -3.21 -1.72
C ILE A 65 0.16 -2.70 -2.88
N ASP A 66 -0.33 -2.85 -4.10
CA ASP A 66 0.37 -2.38 -5.30
C ASP A 66 0.62 -0.88 -5.26
N TYR A 67 -0.40 -0.11 -4.86
CA TYR A 67 -0.25 1.32 -4.71
C TYR A 67 0.78 1.66 -3.64
N LEU A 68 0.70 1.00 -2.49
CA LEU A 68 1.63 1.24 -1.39
C LEU A 68 3.07 0.92 -1.82
N ALA A 69 3.27 -0.20 -2.51
CA ALA A 69 4.61 -0.66 -2.91
C ALA A 69 5.19 0.12 -4.09
N CYS A 70 4.38 0.42 -5.09
CA CYS A 70 4.85 0.91 -6.39
C CYS A 70 4.26 2.26 -6.81
N GLY A 71 3.18 2.71 -6.15
CA GLY A 71 2.52 3.97 -6.48
C GLY A 71 1.56 3.84 -7.64
N GLU A 72 0.99 4.96 -8.03
CA GLU A 72 -0.06 5.02 -9.06
C GLU A 72 0.40 4.47 -10.41
N LYS A 73 1.67 4.59 -10.71
CA LYS A 73 2.20 4.17 -12.00
C LYS A 73 1.99 2.69 -12.26
N ALA A 74 2.03 1.86 -11.22
CA ALA A 74 1.80 0.43 -11.37
C ALA A 74 0.36 0.12 -11.82
N ALA A 75 -0.61 0.94 -11.41
CA ALA A 75 -2.00 0.76 -11.79
C ALA A 75 -2.31 1.36 -13.16
N VAL A 76 -1.59 2.39 -13.58
CA VAL A 76 -1.88 3.16 -14.80
C VAL A 76 -1.24 2.54 -16.03
N VAL A 77 -0.05 1.98 -15.90
CA VAL A 77 0.71 1.46 -17.04
C VAL A 77 -0.07 0.41 -17.83
N SER A 78 -0.89 -0.37 -17.14
CA SER A 78 -1.64 -1.46 -17.77
C SER A 78 -2.79 -0.98 -18.66
N VAL A 79 -3.22 0.27 -18.53
CA VAL A 79 -4.39 0.78 -19.25
C VAL A 79 -3.99 1.50 -20.54
N ASP A 80 -2.81 2.13 -20.54
CA ASP A 80 -2.33 2.87 -21.69
C ASP A 80 -2.08 1.95 -22.88
N GLY A 81 -2.72 2.25 -24.00
CA GLY A 81 -2.57 1.46 -25.22
C GLY A 81 -3.40 0.19 -25.27
N LEU A 82 -4.25 -0.05 -24.28
CA LEU A 82 -5.15 -1.19 -24.30
C LEU A 82 -6.46 -0.84 -25.03
N THR A 83 -7.05 -1.84 -25.67
CA THR A 83 -8.39 -1.69 -26.23
C THR A 83 -9.42 -1.71 -25.10
N ASP A 84 -10.64 -1.21 -25.41
CA ASP A 84 -11.74 -1.24 -24.43
C ASP A 84 -12.02 -2.65 -23.94
N GLU A 85 -11.95 -3.63 -24.85
CA GLU A 85 -12.15 -5.02 -24.50
C GLU A 85 -11.09 -5.53 -23.52
N GLN A 86 -9.83 -5.17 -23.73
CA GLN A 86 -8.74 -5.55 -22.85
C GLN A 86 -8.88 -4.89 -21.47
N ILE A 87 -9.32 -3.64 -21.44
CA ILE A 87 -9.56 -2.93 -20.19
C ILE A 87 -10.68 -3.62 -19.40
N ASN A 88 -11.76 -3.99 -20.07
CA ASN A 88 -12.89 -4.67 -19.43
C ASN A 88 -12.47 -6.02 -18.86
N LEU A 89 -11.66 -6.78 -19.60
CA LEU A 89 -11.16 -8.07 -19.15
C LEU A 89 -10.30 -7.92 -17.89
N MET A 90 -9.43 -6.94 -17.86
CA MET A 90 -8.59 -6.66 -16.69
C MET A 90 -9.44 -6.27 -15.49
N THR A 91 -10.49 -5.46 -15.70
CA THR A 91 -11.39 -5.05 -14.63
C THR A 91 -12.12 -6.24 -14.03
N GLU A 92 -12.61 -7.13 -14.87
CA GLU A 92 -13.29 -8.35 -14.41
C GLU A 92 -12.36 -9.27 -13.64
N LEU A 93 -11.12 -9.43 -14.12
CA LEU A 93 -10.13 -10.26 -13.45
C LEU A 93 -9.79 -9.70 -12.07
N THR A 94 -9.59 -8.40 -11.96
CA THR A 94 -9.31 -7.75 -10.69
C THR A 94 -10.47 -7.93 -9.71
N ARG A 95 -11.72 -7.80 -10.20
CA ARG A 95 -12.91 -7.99 -9.37
C ARG A 95 -12.99 -9.43 -8.87
N ALA A 96 -12.74 -10.40 -9.73
CA ALA A 96 -12.76 -11.81 -9.34
C ALA A 96 -11.72 -12.12 -8.27
N LEU A 97 -10.51 -11.58 -8.39
CA LEU A 97 -9.47 -11.76 -7.38
C LEU A 97 -9.86 -11.16 -6.04
N ARG A 98 -10.51 -10.01 -6.04
CA ARG A 98 -10.97 -9.38 -4.79
C ARG A 98 -12.06 -10.21 -4.10
N GLN A 99 -12.92 -10.85 -4.88
CA GLN A 99 -14.00 -11.66 -4.32
C GLN A 99 -13.52 -12.96 -3.70
N GLN A 100 -12.32 -13.41 -4.05
CA GLN A 100 -11.75 -14.64 -3.52
C GLN A 100 -11.04 -14.45 -2.17
N ASN A 101 -10.85 -13.23 -1.75
CA ASN A 101 -10.14 -12.93 -0.49
C ASN A 101 -11.09 -12.84 0.69
#